data_3641ac57e4883996e9678e4b6843bd42
#
_entry.id   3641ac57e4883996e9678e4b6843bd42
#
_cell.length_a   1.000
_cell.length_b   1.000
_cell.length_c   1.000
_cell.angle_alpha   90.00
_cell.angle_beta   90.00
_cell.angle_gamma   90.00
#
_symmetry.space_group_name_H-M   'P 1'
#
loop_
_entity.id
_entity.type
_entity.pdbx_description
1 polymer ?
#
loop_
_entity_poly.entity_id
_entity_poly.type
_entity_poly.pdbx_seq_one_letter_code
_entity_poly.pdbx_strand_id
1 'polypeptide(L)'
;MDSDHHRIRRRVLFGTGAAGLLGAAGFAAFAAPGASAQAVQPDIDSTDVWGARTPNATNPVVEGSPNKLIVHHTVSANTEDFSREQAHFHAKWVQDLHMDGNGWRDTGYNFVVSRGGWITEGTTGSLEALLSGERFIQGIHTSGQNTQALGISNEGSYHDGAEPTGAQWESLVAICAFAADQYGIASSEIYGHVDFNSTLCPGIFHDRLPELREAVEGARES
;
A
#
# COMPACT_ATOMS: atom_id res chain seq x y z
N MET A 1 -15.56 51.86 2.39
CA MET A 1 -14.84 51.95 1.13
C MET A 1 -14.50 50.52 0.78
N ASP A 2 -15.39 49.98 0.30
CA ASP A 2 -16.03 49.44 -0.90
C ASP A 2 -15.35 48.23 -1.43
N SER A 3 -16.01 47.16 -1.16
CA SER A 3 -15.76 45.79 -1.60
C SER A 3 -16.52 45.54 -2.91
N ASP A 4 -15.82 45.13 -3.94
CA ASP A 4 -16.46 44.74 -5.20
C ASP A 4 -16.35 43.25 -5.43
N HIS A 5 -17.49 42.57 -5.27
CA HIS A 5 -17.68 41.17 -5.60
C HIS A 5 -18.04 40.99 -7.05
N HIS A 6 -17.17 40.52 -7.90
CA HIS A 6 -17.51 40.15 -9.27
C HIS A 6 -18.13 38.74 -9.32
N ARG A 7 -19.47 38.70 -9.42
CA ARG A 7 -20.26 37.53 -9.79
C ARG A 7 -20.27 37.35 -11.31
N ILE A 8 -19.66 36.28 -11.80
CA ILE A 8 -19.79 35.87 -13.20
C ILE A 8 -21.09 35.08 -13.36
N ARG A 9 -22.05 35.67 -14.10
CA ARG A 9 -23.31 35.02 -14.50
C ARG A 9 -23.06 34.18 -15.76
N ARG A 10 -23.29 32.87 -15.69
CA ARG A 10 -23.38 31.99 -16.87
C ARG A 10 -24.72 32.27 -17.59
N ARG A 11 -24.65 32.66 -18.87
CA ARG A 11 -25.81 32.76 -19.77
C ARG A 11 -26.11 31.37 -20.34
N VAL A 12 -27.33 30.91 -20.11
CA VAL A 12 -27.92 29.77 -20.81
C VAL A 12 -28.56 30.29 -22.09
N LEU A 13 -28.15 29.79 -23.25
CA LEU A 13 -28.78 30.06 -24.54
C LEU A 13 -29.69 28.86 -24.88
N PHE A 14 -31.00 29.13 -24.92
CA PHE A 14 -31.98 28.23 -25.51
C PHE A 14 -32.04 28.47 -27.02
N GLY A 15 -31.71 27.45 -27.79
CA GLY A 15 -31.97 27.43 -29.23
C GLY A 15 -33.10 26.45 -29.54
N THR A 16 -34.21 26.98 -30.04
CA THR A 16 -35.34 26.20 -30.57
C THR A 16 -35.15 26.00 -32.08
N GLY A 17 -35.40 24.80 -32.55
CA GLY A 17 -35.82 24.68 -33.93
C GLY A 17 -35.50 23.40 -34.69
N ALA A 18 -36.56 22.71 -35.05
CA ALA A 18 -36.86 21.95 -36.25
C ALA A 18 -36.73 20.43 -36.22
N ALA A 19 -37.89 19.81 -36.34
CA ALA A 19 -38.15 18.42 -36.59
C ALA A 19 -37.62 17.93 -37.96
N GLY A 20 -36.98 16.80 -38.00
CA GLY A 20 -36.67 15.99 -39.18
C GLY A 20 -36.76 14.52 -38.86
N LEU A 21 -37.78 13.87 -39.42
CA LEU A 21 -37.99 12.43 -39.41
C LEU A 21 -36.94 11.71 -40.29
N LEU A 22 -36.49 10.56 -39.83
CA LEU A 22 -36.17 9.34 -40.55
C LEU A 22 -34.80 8.70 -40.17
N GLY A 23 -34.85 7.45 -39.76
CA GLY A 23 -33.69 6.57 -39.72
C GLY A 23 -33.50 5.87 -38.38
N ALA A 24 -34.25 4.81 -38.11
CA ALA A 24 -33.93 3.89 -37.03
C ALA A 24 -32.66 3.10 -37.39
N ALA A 25 -31.48 3.69 -37.08
CA ALA A 25 -30.25 2.94 -36.97
C ALA A 25 -30.06 2.60 -35.49
N GLY A 26 -30.21 1.34 -35.13
CA GLY A 26 -29.94 0.86 -33.79
C GLY A 26 -28.48 1.12 -33.43
N PHE A 27 -28.22 2.17 -32.67
CA PHE A 27 -26.95 2.34 -31.97
C PHE A 27 -26.98 1.39 -30.79
N ALA A 28 -26.31 0.23 -30.94
CA ALA A 28 -25.90 -0.54 -29.76
C ALA A 28 -25.05 0.41 -28.90
N ALA A 29 -25.61 0.87 -27.80
CA ALA A 29 -24.85 1.56 -26.78
C ALA A 29 -23.85 0.51 -26.25
N PHE A 30 -22.60 0.59 -26.69
CA PHE A 30 -21.50 -0.03 -25.98
C PHE A 30 -21.45 0.68 -24.63
N ALA A 31 -21.94 -0.01 -23.58
CA ALA A 31 -21.65 0.40 -22.23
C ALA A 31 -20.13 0.47 -22.13
N ALA A 32 -19.59 1.63 -21.83
CA ALA A 32 -18.19 1.75 -21.45
C ALA A 32 -17.97 0.78 -20.28
N PRO A 33 -16.87 -0.01 -20.27
CA PRO A 33 -16.55 -0.81 -19.11
C PRO A 33 -16.59 0.12 -17.91
N GLY A 34 -17.40 -0.19 -16.90
CA GLY A 34 -17.50 0.59 -15.67
C GLY A 34 -16.08 0.78 -15.14
N ALA A 35 -15.72 2.00 -14.76
CA ALA A 35 -14.49 2.22 -14.04
C ALA A 35 -14.56 1.29 -12.82
N SER A 36 -13.64 0.33 -12.72
CA SER A 36 -13.50 -0.48 -11.52
C SER A 36 -13.30 0.49 -10.34
N ALA A 37 -14.03 0.28 -9.26
CA ALA A 37 -13.78 1.04 -8.04
C ALA A 37 -12.30 0.88 -7.69
N GLN A 38 -11.64 1.97 -7.35
CA GLN A 38 -10.23 1.95 -6.99
C GLN A 38 -10.14 1.68 -5.49
N ALA A 39 -9.20 0.83 -5.05
CA ALA A 39 -9.02 0.56 -3.63
C ALA A 39 -8.80 1.86 -2.84
N VAL A 40 -9.46 1.96 -1.70
CA VAL A 40 -9.36 3.16 -0.84
C VAL A 40 -7.94 3.28 -0.31
N GLN A 41 -7.35 4.48 -0.44
CA GLN A 41 -6.06 4.76 0.17
C GLN A 41 -6.16 4.66 1.69
N PRO A 42 -5.37 3.77 2.34
CA PRO A 42 -5.34 3.73 3.80
C PRO A 42 -4.55 4.90 4.38
N ASP A 43 -4.80 5.22 5.66
CA ASP A 43 -3.94 6.15 6.40
C ASP A 43 -2.56 5.53 6.62
N ILE A 44 -1.52 6.21 6.18
CA ILE A 44 -0.13 5.77 6.31
C ILE A 44 0.68 6.89 6.96
N ASP A 45 1.30 6.59 8.09
CA ASP A 45 2.21 7.52 8.75
C ASP A 45 3.55 7.56 8.02
N SER A 46 3.89 8.73 7.45
CA SER A 46 5.18 8.92 6.79
C SER A 46 6.35 8.84 7.79
N THR A 47 7.55 8.68 7.26
CA THR A 47 8.80 8.71 8.06
C THR A 47 8.93 9.97 8.92
N ASP A 48 8.45 11.11 8.45
CA ASP A 48 8.44 12.35 9.22
C ASP A 48 7.48 12.30 10.42
N VAL A 49 6.32 11.66 10.26
CA VAL A 49 5.28 11.56 11.30
C VAL A 49 5.75 10.70 12.48
N TRP A 50 6.37 9.55 12.22
CA TRP A 50 6.87 8.71 13.29
C TRP A 50 8.31 9.05 13.72
N GLY A 51 8.93 10.06 13.08
CA GLY A 51 10.24 10.59 13.45
C GLY A 51 11.39 9.65 13.15
N ALA A 52 11.45 9.17 11.90
CA ALA A 52 12.54 8.34 11.39
C ALA A 52 13.91 9.05 11.49
N ARG A 53 14.95 8.24 11.62
CA ARG A 53 16.32 8.70 11.42
C ARG A 53 16.58 8.91 9.92
N THR A 54 17.46 9.85 9.61
CA THR A 54 17.96 9.98 8.23
C THR A 54 18.66 8.68 7.81
N PRO A 55 18.35 8.13 6.62
CA PRO A 55 19.03 6.96 6.09
C PRO A 55 20.56 7.14 6.01
N ASN A 56 21.33 6.07 6.25
CA ASN A 56 22.78 6.09 6.16
C ASN A 56 23.30 6.30 4.72
N ALA A 57 22.45 6.04 3.72
CA ALA A 57 22.71 6.32 2.31
C ALA A 57 21.38 6.48 1.57
N THR A 58 21.42 7.09 0.38
CA THR A 58 20.25 7.27 -0.46
C THR A 58 19.60 5.94 -0.82
N ASN A 59 18.28 5.82 -0.62
CA ASN A 59 17.51 4.67 -1.06
C ASN A 59 17.39 4.69 -2.60
N PRO A 60 17.72 3.60 -3.30
CA PRO A 60 17.59 3.54 -4.75
C PRO A 60 16.13 3.64 -5.18
N VAL A 61 15.88 4.48 -6.17
CA VAL A 61 14.60 4.56 -6.87
C VAL A 61 14.62 3.57 -8.02
N VAL A 62 13.56 2.80 -8.15
CA VAL A 62 13.33 1.90 -9.29
C VAL A 62 12.20 2.50 -10.13
N GLU A 63 12.50 2.87 -11.36
CA GLU A 63 11.52 3.37 -12.31
C GLU A 63 10.56 2.27 -12.75
N GLY A 64 9.27 2.63 -12.85
CA GLY A 64 8.20 1.68 -13.15
C GLY A 64 7.64 1.01 -11.89
N SER A 65 6.76 0.04 -12.10
CA SER A 65 6.03 -0.64 -11.05
C SER A 65 6.75 -1.89 -10.55
N PRO A 66 6.69 -2.21 -9.24
CA PRO A 66 6.98 -3.55 -8.77
C PRO A 66 5.96 -4.52 -9.36
N ASN A 67 6.34 -5.78 -9.55
CA ASN A 67 5.44 -6.78 -10.12
C ASN A 67 4.87 -7.75 -9.08
N LYS A 68 5.20 -7.56 -7.80
CA LYS A 68 4.69 -8.38 -6.69
C LYS A 68 4.75 -7.67 -5.35
N LEU A 69 3.95 -8.14 -4.42
CA LEU A 69 4.02 -7.79 -3.00
C LEU A 69 4.58 -8.97 -2.22
N ILE A 70 5.45 -8.71 -1.26
CA ILE A 70 5.99 -9.74 -0.37
C ILE A 70 5.64 -9.40 1.08
N VAL A 71 4.90 -10.30 1.70
CA VAL A 71 4.47 -10.18 3.10
C VAL A 71 5.56 -10.75 4.01
N HIS A 72 5.81 -10.02 5.09
CA HIS A 72 6.76 -10.35 6.14
C HIS A 72 6.14 -10.24 7.53
N HIS A 73 6.85 -10.74 8.52
CA HIS A 73 6.71 -10.35 9.92
C HIS A 73 8.05 -9.85 10.46
N THR A 74 8.02 -9.05 11.54
CA THR A 74 9.24 -8.47 12.11
C THR A 74 9.97 -9.38 13.10
N VAL A 75 9.34 -10.50 13.50
CA VAL A 75 9.83 -11.41 14.56
C VAL A 75 10.06 -10.68 15.89
N SER A 76 9.27 -9.65 16.16
CA SER A 76 9.24 -8.95 17.44
C SER A 76 8.28 -9.61 18.43
N ALA A 77 8.22 -9.11 19.66
CA ALA A 77 7.20 -9.54 20.62
C ALA A 77 5.80 -9.19 20.12
N ASN A 78 4.83 -10.06 20.38
CA ASN A 78 3.41 -9.82 20.12
C ASN A 78 2.84 -8.94 21.23
N THR A 79 3.03 -7.61 21.10
CA THR A 79 2.55 -6.63 22.08
C THR A 79 1.01 -6.60 22.16
N GLU A 80 0.48 -6.22 23.34
CA GLU A 80 -0.93 -5.91 23.56
C GLU A 80 -1.18 -4.38 23.58
N ASP A 81 -0.16 -3.57 23.35
CA ASP A 81 -0.32 -2.15 23.13
C ASP A 81 -0.63 -1.90 21.65
N PHE A 82 -1.86 -1.51 21.36
CA PHE A 82 -2.39 -1.27 20.02
C PHE A 82 -2.43 0.22 19.64
N SER A 83 -1.77 1.06 20.44
CA SER A 83 -1.73 2.49 20.21
C SER A 83 -0.91 2.87 18.96
N ARG A 84 -1.16 4.08 18.44
CA ARG A 84 -0.35 4.66 17.35
C ARG A 84 1.07 4.93 17.82
N GLU A 85 1.24 5.29 19.08
CA GLU A 85 2.53 5.49 19.72
C GLU A 85 3.38 4.22 19.71
N GLN A 86 2.76 3.06 19.96
CA GLN A 86 3.42 1.76 19.84
C GLN A 86 3.83 1.47 18.40
N ALA A 87 2.99 1.78 17.41
CA ALA A 87 3.34 1.61 16.01
C ALA A 87 4.57 2.46 15.62
N HIS A 88 4.64 3.71 16.09
CA HIS A 88 5.79 4.59 15.88
C HIS A 88 7.03 4.08 16.61
N PHE A 89 6.88 3.60 17.84
CA PHE A 89 7.98 2.97 18.59
C PHE A 89 8.51 1.75 17.82
N HIS A 90 7.61 0.90 17.32
CA HIS A 90 7.99 -0.29 16.56
C HIS A 90 8.69 0.07 15.24
N ALA A 91 8.20 1.07 14.50
CA ALA A 91 8.85 1.53 13.28
C ALA A 91 10.29 1.99 13.53
N LYS A 92 10.52 2.75 14.62
CA LYS A 92 11.88 3.15 15.05
C LYS A 92 12.73 1.95 15.43
N TRP A 93 12.18 1.02 16.21
CA TRP A 93 12.89 -0.19 16.59
C TRP A 93 13.33 -1.01 15.37
N VAL A 94 12.45 -1.16 14.35
CA VAL A 94 12.80 -1.84 13.09
C VAL A 94 13.91 -1.08 12.37
N GLN A 95 13.81 0.25 12.28
CA GLN A 95 14.84 1.05 11.62
C GLN A 95 16.19 0.93 12.32
N ASP A 96 16.22 1.03 13.65
CA ASP A 96 17.44 0.90 14.44
C ASP A 96 18.06 -0.50 14.30
N LEU A 97 17.25 -1.55 14.36
CA LEU A 97 17.72 -2.92 14.15
C LEU A 97 18.35 -3.08 12.75
N HIS A 98 17.72 -2.53 11.73
CA HIS A 98 18.21 -2.65 10.35
C HIS A 98 19.45 -1.79 10.11
N MET A 99 19.49 -0.56 10.60
CA MET A 99 20.62 0.33 10.38
C MET A 99 21.82 0.01 11.27
N ASP A 100 21.59 -0.21 12.56
CA ASP A 100 22.66 -0.40 13.54
C ASP A 100 23.02 -1.89 13.72
N GLY A 101 22.02 -2.78 13.67
CA GLY A 101 22.23 -4.22 13.84
C GLY A 101 22.70 -4.89 12.55
N ASN A 102 22.09 -4.58 11.41
CA ASN A 102 22.41 -5.21 10.12
C ASN A 102 23.36 -4.35 9.26
N GLY A 103 23.60 -3.09 9.61
CA GLY A 103 24.41 -2.16 8.82
C GLY A 103 23.74 -1.74 7.51
N TRP A 104 22.40 -1.81 7.44
CA TRP A 104 21.66 -1.41 6.25
C TRP A 104 21.53 0.10 6.17
N ARG A 105 21.18 0.60 4.98
CA ARG A 105 21.07 2.04 4.75
C ARG A 105 19.83 2.65 5.42
N ASP A 106 18.76 1.87 5.61
CA ASP A 106 17.47 2.29 6.15
C ASP A 106 16.66 1.07 6.63
N THR A 107 15.40 1.27 7.02
CA THR A 107 14.42 0.18 7.17
C THR A 107 14.38 -0.66 5.88
N GLY A 108 14.40 -1.97 6.02
CA GLY A 108 14.39 -2.86 4.85
C GLY A 108 13.02 -3.03 4.21
N TYR A 109 11.93 -2.90 4.97
CA TYR A 109 10.56 -3.02 4.49
C TYR A 109 10.05 -1.69 3.95
N ASN A 110 9.23 -1.71 2.90
CA ASN A 110 8.61 -0.49 2.38
C ASN A 110 7.54 0.05 3.32
N PHE A 111 6.74 -0.85 3.91
CA PHE A 111 5.71 -0.51 4.89
C PHE A 111 5.70 -1.51 6.05
N VAL A 112 5.24 -1.03 7.21
CA VAL A 112 5.07 -1.86 8.40
C VAL A 112 3.66 -1.66 8.95
N VAL A 113 2.96 -2.77 9.22
CA VAL A 113 1.62 -2.81 9.80
C VAL A 113 1.74 -3.24 11.26
N SER A 114 1.32 -2.38 12.18
CA SER A 114 1.35 -2.69 13.61
C SER A 114 0.21 -3.63 14.02
N ARG A 115 0.33 -4.24 15.21
CA ARG A 115 -0.74 -5.06 15.77
C ARG A 115 -2.02 -4.26 16.07
N GLY A 116 -1.91 -2.93 16.23
CA GLY A 116 -3.03 -2.01 16.35
C GLY A 116 -3.68 -1.62 15.02
N GLY A 117 -3.14 -2.07 13.89
CA GLY A 117 -3.65 -1.73 12.56
C GLY A 117 -3.11 -0.41 12.00
N TRP A 118 -2.17 0.25 12.68
CA TRP A 118 -1.50 1.44 12.13
C TRP A 118 -0.48 1.04 11.07
N ILE A 119 -0.47 1.77 9.96
CA ILE A 119 0.48 1.54 8.87
C ILE A 119 1.51 2.65 8.92
N THR A 120 2.78 2.29 8.92
CA THR A 120 3.90 3.23 8.83
C THR A 120 4.69 3.01 7.55
N GLU A 121 5.13 4.10 6.93
CA GLU A 121 6.18 4.04 5.93
C GLU A 121 7.45 3.48 6.59
N GLY A 122 8.11 2.56 5.94
CA GLY A 122 9.37 1.99 6.41
C GLY A 122 10.57 2.60 5.69
N THR A 123 10.96 2.05 4.53
CA THR A 123 12.03 2.63 3.70
C THR A 123 11.63 4.03 3.25
N THR A 124 12.42 5.03 3.61
CA THR A 124 12.17 6.46 3.33
C THR A 124 11.95 6.72 1.85
N GLY A 125 10.86 7.40 1.51
CA GLY A 125 10.41 7.72 0.16
C GLY A 125 9.40 6.73 -0.43
N SER A 126 9.11 5.61 0.28
CA SER A 126 8.18 4.58 -0.21
C SER A 126 6.75 5.09 -0.31
N LEU A 127 6.31 5.96 0.61
CA LEU A 127 4.96 6.52 0.56
C LEU A 127 4.78 7.46 -0.64
N GLU A 128 5.72 8.38 -0.87
CA GLU A 128 5.67 9.27 -2.04
C GLU A 128 5.67 8.47 -3.34
N ALA A 129 6.53 7.45 -3.43
CA ALA A 129 6.63 6.59 -4.60
C ALA A 129 5.33 5.81 -4.84
N LEU A 130 4.73 5.22 -3.78
CA LEU A 130 3.44 4.52 -3.85
C LEU A 130 2.31 5.44 -4.34
N LEU A 131 2.23 6.66 -3.81
CA LEU A 131 1.21 7.63 -4.22
C LEU A 131 1.37 8.09 -5.68
N SER A 132 2.58 8.09 -6.21
CA SER A 132 2.82 8.41 -7.63
C SER A 132 2.40 7.29 -8.58
N GLY A 133 2.53 6.03 -8.17
CA GLY A 133 2.29 4.85 -9.02
C GLY A 133 3.29 4.67 -10.16
N GLU A 134 4.28 5.56 -10.30
CA GLU A 134 5.22 5.58 -11.44
C GLU A 134 6.57 4.93 -11.15
N ARG A 135 6.92 4.82 -9.87
CA ARG A 135 8.20 4.29 -9.37
C ARG A 135 8.01 3.67 -8.01
N PHE A 136 9.00 2.93 -7.51
CA PHE A 136 9.04 2.46 -6.14
C PHE A 136 10.44 2.56 -5.54
N ILE A 137 10.53 2.53 -4.23
CA ILE A 137 11.81 2.55 -3.52
C ILE A 137 12.27 1.12 -3.27
N GLN A 138 13.49 0.82 -3.68
CA GLN A 138 14.10 -0.48 -3.43
C GLN A 138 14.33 -0.69 -1.93
N GLY A 139 13.60 -1.63 -1.33
CA GLY A 139 13.83 -2.09 0.04
C GLY A 139 15.06 -3.00 0.19
N ILE A 140 15.19 -3.62 1.37
CA ILE A 140 16.20 -4.65 1.69
C ILE A 140 15.50 -5.76 2.47
N HIS A 141 14.42 -6.33 1.91
CA HIS A 141 13.56 -7.28 2.62
C HIS A 141 13.66 -8.72 2.11
N THR A 142 13.95 -8.90 0.81
CA THR A 142 13.98 -10.24 0.20
C THR A 142 15.12 -10.33 -0.80
N SER A 143 16.12 -11.13 -0.49
CA SER A 143 17.28 -11.30 -1.39
C SER A 143 16.83 -11.79 -2.78
N GLY A 144 17.31 -11.12 -3.83
CA GLY A 144 16.98 -11.42 -5.22
C GLY A 144 15.64 -10.84 -5.69
N GLN A 145 14.82 -10.22 -4.82
CA GLN A 145 13.51 -9.66 -5.19
C GLN A 145 13.38 -8.14 -5.00
N ASN A 146 14.27 -7.50 -4.25
CA ASN A 146 14.16 -6.10 -3.84
C ASN A 146 14.04 -5.08 -4.99
N THR A 147 14.46 -5.44 -6.21
CA THR A 147 14.36 -4.57 -7.41
C THR A 147 13.07 -4.77 -8.20
N GLN A 148 12.16 -5.62 -7.73
CA GLN A 148 10.91 -5.94 -8.42
C GLN A 148 9.75 -6.20 -7.47
N ALA A 149 9.94 -6.05 -6.16
CA ALA A 149 8.94 -6.31 -5.14
C ALA A 149 8.82 -5.18 -4.13
N LEU A 150 7.60 -4.97 -3.65
CA LEU A 150 7.31 -4.13 -2.49
C LEU A 150 7.18 -5.02 -1.25
N GLY A 151 7.92 -4.71 -0.19
CA GLY A 151 7.89 -5.46 1.07
C GLY A 151 6.97 -4.83 2.10
N ILE A 152 6.01 -5.61 2.62
CA ILE A 152 5.08 -5.20 3.66
C ILE A 152 5.28 -6.11 4.86
N SER A 153 5.67 -5.55 6.01
CA SER A 153 5.95 -6.33 7.21
C SER A 153 4.88 -6.12 8.28
N ASN A 154 4.64 -7.12 9.08
CA ASN A 154 3.68 -7.14 10.17
C ASN A 154 4.42 -7.19 11.50
N GLU A 155 4.11 -6.28 12.42
CA GLU A 155 4.62 -6.29 13.79
C GLU A 155 4.26 -7.61 14.47
N GLY A 156 5.24 -8.25 15.09
CA GLY A 156 5.05 -9.50 15.84
C GLY A 156 5.79 -10.70 15.28
N SER A 157 5.60 -11.85 15.91
CA SER A 157 6.15 -13.15 15.55
C SER A 157 5.01 -14.14 15.32
N TYR A 158 4.99 -14.78 14.15
CA TYR A 158 3.86 -15.59 13.69
C TYR A 158 4.26 -16.98 13.17
N HIS A 159 5.46 -17.45 13.48
CA HIS A 159 5.94 -18.78 13.07
C HIS A 159 5.67 -19.88 14.11
N ASP A 160 5.06 -19.54 15.24
CA ASP A 160 4.76 -20.41 16.37
C ASP A 160 3.25 -20.60 16.62
N GLY A 161 2.42 -20.26 15.64
CA GLY A 161 0.96 -20.40 15.72
C GLY A 161 0.23 -19.21 16.33
N ALA A 162 0.91 -18.09 16.61
CA ALA A 162 0.23 -16.85 16.98
C ALA A 162 -0.56 -16.32 15.81
N GLU A 163 -1.70 -15.64 16.13
CA GLU A 163 -2.58 -15.03 15.13
C GLU A 163 -2.40 -13.51 15.09
N PRO A 164 -2.54 -12.88 13.92
CA PRO A 164 -2.65 -11.44 13.82
C PRO A 164 -3.94 -10.96 14.49
N THR A 165 -3.96 -9.71 14.94
CA THR A 165 -5.21 -9.07 15.35
C THR A 165 -6.10 -8.80 14.15
N GLY A 166 -7.41 -8.63 14.37
CA GLY A 166 -8.34 -8.20 13.30
C GLY A 166 -7.91 -6.88 12.66
N ALA A 167 -7.53 -5.88 13.48
CA ALA A 167 -7.06 -4.59 12.98
C ALA A 167 -5.80 -4.70 12.12
N GLN A 168 -4.84 -5.53 12.53
CA GLN A 168 -3.62 -5.78 11.74
C GLN A 168 -3.94 -6.45 10.40
N TRP A 169 -4.84 -7.44 10.41
CA TRP A 169 -5.27 -8.13 9.20
C TRP A 169 -5.98 -7.18 8.22
N GLU A 170 -6.95 -6.40 8.71
CA GLU A 170 -7.68 -5.42 7.91
C GLU A 170 -6.74 -4.38 7.28
N SER A 171 -5.76 -3.89 8.03
CA SER A 171 -4.77 -2.94 7.53
C SER A 171 -3.79 -3.57 6.53
N LEU A 172 -3.41 -4.85 6.73
CA LEU A 172 -2.62 -5.58 5.74
C LEU A 172 -3.39 -5.71 4.42
N VAL A 173 -4.67 -6.07 4.47
CA VAL A 173 -5.54 -6.13 3.27
C VAL A 173 -5.60 -4.76 2.60
N ALA A 174 -5.83 -3.69 3.36
CA ALA A 174 -5.97 -2.33 2.82
C ALA A 174 -4.70 -1.85 2.11
N ILE A 175 -3.52 -2.00 2.72
CA ILE A 175 -2.26 -1.59 2.08
C ILE A 175 -1.91 -2.45 0.87
N CYS A 176 -2.18 -3.77 0.92
CA CYS A 176 -1.97 -4.65 -0.22
C CYS A 176 -2.91 -4.29 -1.38
N ALA A 177 -4.20 -4.03 -1.12
CA ALA A 177 -5.17 -3.66 -2.14
C ALA A 177 -4.80 -2.32 -2.79
N PHE A 178 -4.48 -1.31 -2.00
CA PHE A 178 -4.07 -0.01 -2.50
C PHE A 178 -2.78 -0.09 -3.33
N ALA A 179 -1.75 -0.79 -2.84
CA ALA A 179 -0.51 -0.97 -3.58
C ALA A 179 -0.70 -1.78 -4.87
N ALA A 180 -1.56 -2.81 -4.82
CA ALA A 180 -1.90 -3.61 -5.99
C ALA A 180 -2.59 -2.77 -7.09
N ASP A 181 -3.48 -1.85 -6.70
CA ASP A 181 -4.13 -0.94 -7.66
C ASP A 181 -3.16 0.09 -8.22
N GLN A 182 -2.39 0.74 -7.36
CA GLN A 182 -1.43 1.78 -7.78
C GLN A 182 -0.41 1.26 -8.80
N TYR A 183 0.00 0.02 -8.65
CA TYR A 183 1.03 -0.57 -9.50
C TYR A 183 0.52 -1.57 -10.53
N GLY A 184 -0.78 -1.85 -10.56
CA GLY A 184 -1.37 -2.84 -11.47
C GLY A 184 -0.92 -4.27 -11.16
N ILE A 185 -0.69 -4.61 -9.88
CA ILE A 185 -0.28 -5.94 -9.44
C ILE A 185 -1.53 -6.83 -9.27
N ALA A 186 -1.54 -8.03 -9.83
CA ALA A 186 -2.61 -8.97 -9.58
C ALA A 186 -2.57 -9.51 -8.14
N SER A 187 -3.72 -9.78 -7.53
CA SER A 187 -3.78 -10.35 -6.17
C SER A 187 -3.03 -11.68 -6.05
N SER A 188 -2.95 -12.45 -7.13
CA SER A 188 -2.14 -13.68 -7.22
C SER A 188 -0.63 -13.45 -7.04
N GLU A 189 -0.14 -12.22 -7.25
CA GLU A 189 1.27 -11.84 -7.11
C GLU A 189 1.62 -11.35 -5.69
N ILE A 190 0.84 -11.72 -4.69
CA ILE A 190 1.13 -11.52 -3.27
C ILE A 190 1.75 -12.80 -2.73
N TYR A 191 2.96 -12.71 -2.21
CA TYR A 191 3.78 -13.82 -1.74
C TYR A 191 4.19 -13.65 -0.28
N GLY A 192 4.66 -14.72 0.34
CA GLY A 192 5.40 -14.67 1.59
C GLY A 192 6.91 -14.66 1.35
N HIS A 193 7.69 -14.18 2.31
CA HIS A 193 9.15 -14.19 2.21
C HIS A 193 9.70 -15.62 2.00
N VAL A 194 9.08 -16.62 2.61
CA VAL A 194 9.46 -18.03 2.50
C VAL A 194 9.40 -18.57 1.07
N ASP A 195 8.62 -17.96 0.19
CA ASP A 195 8.51 -18.39 -1.21
C ASP A 195 9.81 -18.12 -2.01
N PHE A 196 10.68 -17.25 -1.51
CA PHE A 196 11.91 -16.86 -2.20
C PHE A 196 13.19 -17.19 -1.44
N ASN A 197 13.13 -17.26 -0.11
CA ASN A 197 14.30 -17.49 0.73
C ASN A 197 14.02 -18.55 1.80
N SER A 198 15.04 -19.26 2.27
CA SER A 198 14.93 -20.22 3.37
C SER A 198 14.72 -19.50 4.70
N THR A 199 13.45 -19.35 5.12
CA THR A 199 13.03 -18.62 6.32
C THR A 199 11.67 -19.13 6.80
N LEU A 200 11.30 -18.84 8.06
CA LEU A 200 9.94 -19.07 8.58
C LEU A 200 9.02 -17.84 8.41
N CYS A 201 9.54 -16.72 7.90
CA CYS A 201 8.79 -15.49 7.63
C CYS A 201 7.90 -15.68 6.39
N PRO A 202 6.63 -15.31 6.43
CA PRO A 202 5.92 -14.54 7.43
C PRO A 202 5.12 -15.36 8.46
N GLY A 203 5.40 -16.65 8.65
CA GLY A 203 4.66 -17.51 9.56
C GLY A 203 3.23 -17.73 9.08
N ILE A 204 2.22 -17.65 9.97
CA ILE A 204 0.79 -17.90 9.67
C ILE A 204 0.26 -17.07 8.49
N PHE A 205 0.83 -15.90 8.21
CA PHE A 205 0.43 -15.11 7.05
C PHE A 205 0.67 -15.85 5.73
N HIS A 206 1.67 -16.74 5.66
CA HIS A 206 1.90 -17.56 4.47
C HIS A 206 0.76 -18.57 4.27
N ASP A 207 0.31 -19.23 5.32
CA ASP A 207 -0.80 -20.18 5.26
C ASP A 207 -2.12 -19.48 4.88
N ARG A 208 -2.25 -18.20 5.23
CA ARG A 208 -3.41 -17.35 4.94
C ARG A 208 -3.29 -16.53 3.65
N LEU A 209 -2.26 -16.73 2.81
CA LEU A 209 -2.14 -16.03 1.53
C LEU A 209 -3.36 -16.22 0.61
N PRO A 210 -4.01 -17.38 0.51
CA PRO A 210 -5.23 -17.51 -0.29
C PRO A 210 -6.35 -16.58 0.20
N GLU A 211 -6.57 -16.51 1.53
CA GLU A 211 -7.54 -15.60 2.16
C GLU A 211 -7.17 -14.12 1.93
N LEU A 212 -5.88 -13.78 2.07
CA LEU A 212 -5.40 -12.42 1.82
C LEU A 212 -5.64 -11.99 0.37
N ARG A 213 -5.34 -12.84 -0.59
CA ARG A 213 -5.54 -12.57 -2.02
C ARG A 213 -7.01 -12.35 -2.37
N GLU A 214 -7.91 -13.16 -1.81
CA GLU A 214 -9.36 -13.00 -1.97
C GLU A 214 -9.85 -11.69 -1.34
N ALA A 215 -9.41 -11.38 -0.11
CA ALA A 215 -9.77 -10.14 0.56
C ALA A 215 -9.25 -8.89 -0.17
N VAL A 216 -8.03 -8.94 -0.72
CA VAL A 216 -7.46 -7.86 -1.53
C VAL A 216 -8.26 -7.66 -2.81
N GLU A 217 -8.67 -8.72 -3.50
CA GLU A 217 -9.51 -8.60 -4.70
C GLU A 217 -10.87 -7.97 -4.37
N GLY A 218 -11.53 -8.44 -3.30
CA GLY A 218 -12.80 -7.86 -2.84
C GLY A 218 -12.70 -6.39 -2.44
N ALA A 219 -11.57 -5.96 -1.84
CA ALA A 219 -11.35 -4.57 -1.48
C ALA A 219 -11.10 -3.64 -2.69
N ARG A 220 -10.70 -4.19 -3.84
CA ARG A 220 -10.50 -3.46 -5.10
C ARG A 220 -11.77 -3.33 -5.93
N GLU A 221 -12.81 -4.12 -5.62
CA GLU A 221 -14.10 -4.10 -6.32
C GLU A 221 -15.15 -3.26 -5.57
N SER A 222 -14.88 -2.83 -4.34
CA SER A 222 -15.81 -2.13 -3.45
C SER A 222 -15.70 -0.60 -3.58
#